data_4ac81cb50bbfad3c0dd01adf44f75401
#
_entry.id   4ac81cb50bbfad3c0dd01adf44f75401
#
_cell.length_a   1.000
_cell.length_b   1.000
_cell.length_c   1.000
_cell.angle_alpha   90.00
_cell.angle_beta   90.00
_cell.angle_gamma   90.00
#
_symmetry.space_group_name_H-M   'P 1'
#
loop_
_entity.id
_entity.type
_entity.pdbx_description
1 polymer ?
#
loop_
_entity_poly.entity_id
_entity_poly.type
_entity_poly.pdbx_seq_one_letter_code
_entity_poly.pdbx_strand_id
1 'polypeptide(L)'
;SGFKEEDYDSVFITLDKMDKIGLDGVAAELKGNGYAEESVEKYLALFEEITNDVEGVRLCKEKLQGYLAPEAADSLEMIITSVESQKEAEFKMSFDPTLVRGMSYYTGTIFEISMDEFGGSVGGGGRYDKMIGKFTGQDTPAVGFSIGFERIVMLLLERGYEVPTSKPKKAFLIEKKLPQEKLLEVLEEARKEREAGRQVMIVNMKKNKKFQKEQLAEQGYTDITEVYNG
;
A
#
# COMPACT_ATOMS: atom_id res chain seq x y z
N SER A 1 21.11 -16.47 -3.92
CA SER A 1 21.99 -16.34 -2.75
C SER A 1 22.42 -17.69 -2.14
N GLY A 2 21.64 -18.78 -2.30
CA GLY A 2 22.05 -20.12 -1.85
C GLY A 2 21.39 -20.59 -0.54
N PHE A 3 20.45 -19.82 0.02
CA PHE A 3 19.60 -20.32 1.11
C PHE A 3 18.65 -21.41 0.59
N LYS A 4 18.31 -22.35 1.46
CA LYS A 4 17.32 -23.38 1.15
C LYS A 4 15.92 -22.83 1.38
N GLU A 5 14.93 -23.42 0.71
CA GLU A 5 13.53 -23.01 0.83
C GLU A 5 13.00 -23.13 2.27
N GLU A 6 13.43 -24.17 2.99
CA GLU A 6 13.09 -24.40 4.40
C GLU A 6 13.59 -23.30 5.36
N ASP A 7 14.59 -22.52 4.93
CA ASP A 7 15.22 -21.46 5.72
C ASP A 7 14.62 -20.06 5.46
N TYR A 8 13.79 -19.90 4.41
CA TYR A 8 13.33 -18.59 3.96
C TYR A 8 12.60 -17.79 5.04
N ASP A 9 11.73 -18.43 5.81
CA ASP A 9 11.00 -17.74 6.90
C ASP A 9 11.97 -17.19 7.95
N SER A 10 13.00 -17.95 8.35
CA SER A 10 14.00 -17.51 9.32
C SER A 10 14.85 -16.36 8.78
N VAL A 11 15.22 -16.43 7.49
CA VAL A 11 15.99 -15.36 6.81
C VAL A 11 15.15 -14.10 6.73
N PHE A 12 13.87 -14.19 6.36
CA PHE A 12 12.97 -13.04 6.27
C PHE A 12 12.68 -12.41 7.63
N ILE A 13 12.50 -13.20 8.69
CA ILE A 13 12.33 -12.70 10.06
C ILE A 13 13.57 -11.93 10.52
N THR A 14 14.76 -12.39 10.14
CA THR A 14 16.00 -11.68 10.46
C THR A 14 16.13 -10.40 9.63
N LEU A 15 15.77 -10.44 8.36
CA LEU A 15 15.78 -9.27 7.48
C LEU A 15 14.83 -8.17 7.97
N ASP A 16 13.66 -8.52 8.46
CA ASP A 16 12.66 -7.57 9.03
C ASP A 16 13.20 -6.74 10.21
N LYS A 17 14.35 -7.13 10.76
CA LYS A 17 15.04 -6.36 11.80
C LYS A 17 16.00 -5.31 11.24
N MET A 18 16.13 -5.20 9.91
CA MET A 18 17.08 -4.31 9.24
C MET A 18 17.04 -2.89 9.79
N ASP A 19 15.83 -2.35 10.00
CA ASP A 19 15.62 -1.00 10.53
C ASP A 19 16.19 -0.79 11.94
N LYS A 20 16.28 -1.89 12.73
CA LYS A 20 16.66 -1.84 14.14
C LYS A 20 18.14 -2.11 14.36
N ILE A 21 18.69 -3.07 13.62
CA ILE A 21 20.04 -3.58 13.84
C ILE A 21 20.99 -3.28 12.68
N GLY A 22 20.48 -2.72 11.57
CA GLY A 22 21.26 -2.42 10.37
C GLY A 22 21.75 -3.66 9.62
N LEU A 23 22.41 -3.42 8.50
CA LEU A 23 22.95 -4.47 7.62
C LEU A 23 23.95 -5.37 8.36
N ASP A 24 24.87 -4.78 9.12
CA ASP A 24 25.87 -5.52 9.89
C ASP A 24 25.23 -6.41 10.96
N GLY A 25 24.18 -5.93 11.63
CA GLY A 25 23.45 -6.69 12.63
C GLY A 25 22.71 -7.88 12.01
N VAL A 26 22.07 -7.69 10.86
CA VAL A 26 21.44 -8.77 10.10
C VAL A 26 22.49 -9.79 9.64
N ALA A 27 23.63 -9.33 9.11
CA ALA A 27 24.74 -10.22 8.73
C ALA A 27 25.22 -11.08 9.90
N ALA A 28 25.46 -10.45 11.05
CA ALA A 28 25.92 -11.14 12.25
C ALA A 28 24.91 -12.18 12.75
N GLU A 29 23.59 -11.83 12.76
CA GLU A 29 22.54 -12.74 13.19
C GLU A 29 22.38 -13.93 12.22
N LEU A 30 22.40 -13.69 10.90
CA LEU A 30 22.34 -14.78 9.91
C LEU A 30 23.52 -15.71 10.00
N LYS A 31 24.75 -15.18 10.14
CA LYS A 31 25.95 -16.00 10.36
C LYS A 31 25.86 -16.76 11.70
N GLY A 32 25.35 -16.12 12.75
CA GLY A 32 25.12 -16.75 14.06
C GLY A 32 24.08 -17.89 14.01
N ASN A 33 23.11 -17.82 13.12
CA ASN A 33 22.12 -18.89 12.86
C ASN A 33 22.72 -20.05 12.03
N GLY A 34 23.98 -19.96 11.64
CA GLY A 34 24.69 -21.05 10.93
C GLY A 34 24.59 -20.99 9.42
N TYR A 35 24.11 -19.91 8.84
CA TYR A 35 24.08 -19.73 7.38
C TYR A 35 25.48 -19.46 6.84
N ALA A 36 25.75 -19.98 5.63
CA ALA A 36 27.05 -19.83 4.99
C ALA A 36 27.36 -18.36 4.71
N GLU A 37 28.55 -17.92 5.05
CA GLU A 37 29.01 -16.53 4.90
C GLU A 37 28.84 -16.01 3.48
N GLU A 38 29.22 -16.80 2.47
CA GLU A 38 29.07 -16.45 1.06
C GLU A 38 27.58 -16.20 0.68
N SER A 39 26.66 -16.99 1.23
CA SER A 39 25.21 -16.83 0.99
C SER A 39 24.68 -15.54 1.63
N VAL A 40 25.13 -15.23 2.85
CA VAL A 40 24.77 -14.01 3.58
C VAL A 40 25.29 -12.79 2.85
N GLU A 41 26.57 -12.77 2.46
CA GLU A 41 27.16 -11.65 1.75
C GLU A 41 26.50 -11.39 0.39
N LYS A 42 26.28 -12.43 -0.41
CA LYS A 42 25.54 -12.33 -1.67
C LYS A 42 24.13 -11.77 -1.50
N TYR A 43 23.46 -12.16 -0.43
CA TYR A 43 22.10 -11.73 -0.15
C TYR A 43 22.06 -10.26 0.24
N LEU A 44 22.92 -9.86 1.16
CA LEU A 44 22.96 -8.50 1.69
C LEU A 44 23.51 -7.49 0.69
N ALA A 45 24.45 -7.89 -0.17
CA ALA A 45 24.98 -7.03 -1.23
C ALA A 45 23.89 -6.49 -2.17
N LEU A 46 22.78 -7.22 -2.34
CA LEU A 46 21.65 -6.71 -3.12
C LEU A 46 21.03 -5.46 -2.47
N PHE A 47 20.91 -5.44 -1.15
CA PHE A 47 20.29 -4.33 -0.41
C PHE A 47 21.19 -3.09 -0.33
N GLU A 48 22.51 -3.24 -0.45
CA GLU A 48 23.44 -2.10 -0.52
C GLU A 48 23.30 -1.27 -1.80
N GLU A 49 22.85 -1.91 -2.88
CA GLU A 49 22.70 -1.25 -4.17
C GLU A 49 21.28 -0.69 -4.40
N ILE A 50 20.28 -1.20 -3.68
CA ILE A 50 18.88 -0.80 -3.87
C ILE A 50 18.63 0.54 -3.17
N THR A 51 18.18 1.53 -3.93
CA THR A 51 17.69 2.80 -3.40
C THR A 51 16.23 2.69 -2.94
N ASN A 52 15.85 3.55 -1.99
CA ASN A 52 14.51 3.52 -1.38
C ASN A 52 13.48 4.34 -2.18
N ASP A 53 13.56 4.27 -3.49
CA ASP A 53 12.72 5.02 -4.43
C ASP A 53 12.35 4.17 -5.67
N VAL A 54 11.79 4.79 -6.69
CA VAL A 54 11.38 4.12 -7.93
C VAL A 54 12.57 3.49 -8.67
N GLU A 55 13.76 4.09 -8.57
CA GLU A 55 14.97 3.54 -9.22
C GLU A 55 15.39 2.22 -8.55
N GLY A 56 15.21 2.10 -7.23
CA GLY A 56 15.42 0.83 -6.52
C GLY A 56 14.47 -0.27 -7.01
N VAL A 57 13.20 0.06 -7.30
CA VAL A 57 12.25 -0.90 -7.91
C VAL A 57 12.73 -1.35 -9.29
N ARG A 58 13.19 -0.43 -10.12
CA ARG A 58 13.73 -0.72 -11.46
C ARG A 58 14.98 -1.60 -11.38
N LEU A 59 15.87 -1.31 -10.45
CA LEU A 59 17.07 -2.12 -10.20
C LEU A 59 16.70 -3.54 -9.77
N CYS A 60 15.71 -3.70 -8.88
CA CYS A 60 15.19 -5.02 -8.51
C CYS A 60 14.64 -5.78 -9.73
N LYS A 61 13.89 -5.11 -10.59
CA LYS A 61 13.34 -5.70 -11.83
C LYS A 61 14.46 -6.23 -12.74
N GLU A 62 15.53 -5.46 -12.89
CA GLU A 62 16.69 -5.84 -13.71
C GLU A 62 17.47 -7.00 -13.08
N LYS A 63 17.89 -6.85 -11.82
CA LYS A 63 18.76 -7.83 -11.15
C LYS A 63 18.08 -9.16 -10.84
N LEU A 64 16.77 -9.13 -10.59
CA LEU A 64 15.96 -10.32 -10.27
C LEU A 64 15.17 -10.84 -11.48
N GLN A 65 15.62 -10.52 -12.69
CA GLN A 65 15.03 -11.06 -13.91
C GLN A 65 14.97 -12.58 -13.89
N GLY A 66 13.78 -13.14 -14.14
CA GLY A 66 13.54 -14.59 -14.07
C GLY A 66 13.14 -15.11 -12.67
N TYR A 67 13.28 -14.31 -11.62
CA TYR A 67 12.85 -14.63 -10.26
C TYR A 67 11.70 -13.73 -9.78
N LEU A 68 11.73 -12.45 -10.17
CA LEU A 68 10.65 -11.50 -9.88
C LEU A 68 9.70 -11.44 -11.08
N ALA A 69 8.41 -11.59 -10.83
CA ALA A 69 7.38 -11.36 -11.86
C ALA A 69 7.44 -9.89 -12.32
N PRO A 70 7.60 -9.62 -13.62
CA PRO A 70 7.70 -8.25 -14.13
C PRO A 70 6.54 -7.36 -13.68
N GLU A 71 5.34 -7.92 -13.64
CA GLU A 71 4.11 -7.24 -13.23
C GLU A 71 4.15 -6.73 -11.79
N ALA A 72 4.92 -7.39 -10.91
CA ALA A 72 5.07 -6.96 -9.51
C ALA A 72 5.85 -5.65 -9.43
N ALA A 73 6.98 -5.54 -10.15
CA ALA A 73 7.77 -4.32 -10.22
C ALA A 73 7.00 -3.19 -10.92
N ASP A 74 6.33 -3.49 -12.03
CA ASP A 74 5.52 -2.52 -12.78
C ASP A 74 4.37 -1.96 -11.92
N SER A 75 3.74 -2.82 -11.12
CA SER A 75 2.71 -2.39 -10.18
C SER A 75 3.25 -1.48 -9.09
N LEU A 76 4.41 -1.79 -8.51
CA LEU A 76 5.06 -0.94 -7.51
C LEU A 76 5.46 0.42 -8.09
N GLU A 77 6.10 0.43 -9.26
CA GLU A 77 6.47 1.67 -9.95
C GLU A 77 5.24 2.53 -10.24
N MET A 78 4.16 1.92 -10.75
CA MET A 78 2.90 2.62 -11.00
C MET A 78 2.30 3.21 -9.71
N ILE A 79 2.29 2.47 -8.61
CA ILE A 79 1.77 2.94 -7.33
C ILE A 79 2.61 4.12 -6.83
N ILE A 80 3.93 3.99 -6.80
CA ILE A 80 4.84 5.05 -6.33
C ILE A 80 4.65 6.32 -7.15
N THR A 81 4.70 6.22 -8.47
CA THR A 81 4.56 7.38 -9.36
C THR A 81 3.18 8.03 -9.27
N SER A 82 2.12 7.22 -9.15
CA SER A 82 0.76 7.74 -9.01
C SER A 82 0.56 8.48 -7.69
N VAL A 83 1.04 7.92 -6.58
CA VAL A 83 0.94 8.57 -5.27
C VAL A 83 1.78 9.83 -5.23
N GLU A 84 3.03 9.81 -5.72
CA GLU A 84 3.88 11.00 -5.78
C GLU A 84 3.25 12.13 -6.60
N SER A 85 2.56 11.81 -7.68
CA SER A 85 1.89 12.81 -8.53
C SER A 85 0.62 13.41 -7.90
N GLN A 86 0.03 12.74 -6.93
CA GLN A 86 -1.26 13.13 -6.33
C GLN A 86 -1.15 13.61 -4.88
N LYS A 87 0.01 13.40 -4.24
CA LYS A 87 0.19 13.84 -2.86
C LYS A 87 0.22 15.36 -2.75
N GLU A 88 -0.51 15.90 -1.80
CA GLU A 88 -0.42 17.31 -1.39
C GLU A 88 0.10 17.47 0.04
N ALA A 89 -0.12 16.43 0.88
CA ALA A 89 0.45 16.42 2.21
C ALA A 89 1.95 16.14 2.13
N GLU A 90 2.72 16.75 3.02
CA GLU A 90 4.14 16.44 3.18
C GLU A 90 4.30 15.08 3.87
N PHE A 91 4.58 14.05 3.08
CA PHE A 91 5.04 12.77 3.56
C PHE A 91 6.08 12.20 2.59
N LYS A 92 6.98 11.40 3.12
CA LYS A 92 7.96 10.66 2.35
C LYS A 92 7.40 9.28 2.02
N MET A 93 7.45 8.90 0.77
CA MET A 93 7.23 7.51 0.34
C MET A 93 8.58 6.87 0.06
N SER A 94 8.76 5.65 0.54
CA SER A 94 10.00 4.90 0.34
C SER A 94 9.67 3.51 -0.16
N PHE A 95 10.43 3.03 -1.13
CA PHE A 95 10.46 1.63 -1.47
C PHE A 95 11.35 0.92 -0.43
N ASP A 96 10.80 -0.07 0.23
CA ASP A 96 11.52 -0.87 1.20
C ASP A 96 11.49 -2.36 0.79
N PRO A 97 12.58 -2.87 0.22
CA PRO A 97 12.67 -4.28 -0.17
C PRO A 97 12.81 -5.22 1.03
N THR A 98 13.01 -4.69 2.23
CA THR A 98 13.13 -5.48 3.46
C THR A 98 11.84 -5.59 4.23
N LEU A 99 10.80 -4.84 3.84
CA LEU A 99 9.50 -4.88 4.50
C LEU A 99 8.87 -6.27 4.36
N VAL A 100 8.81 -7.00 5.46
CA VAL A 100 8.14 -8.30 5.56
C VAL A 100 6.93 -8.15 6.48
N ARG A 101 5.76 -8.43 5.96
CA ARG A 101 4.53 -8.51 6.76
C ARG A 101 4.22 -9.97 7.06
N GLY A 102 4.16 -10.33 8.34
CA GLY A 102 4.03 -11.69 8.85
C GLY A 102 2.71 -12.41 8.55
N MET A 103 2.04 -12.08 7.45
CA MET A 103 0.75 -12.65 7.10
C MET A 103 0.77 -13.23 5.69
N SER A 104 0.76 -14.54 5.61
CA SER A 104 0.80 -15.32 4.35
C SER A 104 -0.40 -15.12 3.41
N TYR A 105 -1.33 -14.21 3.73
CA TYR A 105 -2.50 -13.97 2.88
C TYR A 105 -2.30 -12.85 1.84
N TYR A 106 -1.26 -12.05 1.93
CA TYR A 106 -0.99 -11.03 0.92
C TYR A 106 -0.62 -11.65 -0.43
N THR A 107 -1.14 -11.07 -1.49
CA THR A 107 -0.95 -11.56 -2.86
C THR A 107 -0.35 -10.51 -3.79
N GLY A 108 0.05 -9.37 -3.25
CA GLY A 108 0.62 -8.25 -4.01
C GLY A 108 1.28 -7.25 -3.09
N THR A 109 1.29 -5.99 -3.51
CA THR A 109 1.92 -4.90 -2.77
C THR A 109 1.46 -4.84 -1.32
N ILE A 110 2.42 -4.71 -0.43
CA ILE A 110 2.22 -4.41 1.00
C ILE A 110 2.77 -3.02 1.29
N PHE A 111 2.26 -2.38 2.33
CA PHE A 111 2.72 -1.06 2.76
C PHE A 111 2.63 -0.89 4.26
N GLU A 112 3.46 -0.02 4.78
CA GLU A 112 3.46 0.41 6.17
C GLU A 112 3.47 1.94 6.24
N ILE A 113 2.82 2.49 7.26
CA ILE A 113 2.82 3.91 7.57
C ILE A 113 3.51 4.09 8.91
N SER A 114 4.64 4.78 8.89
CA SER A 114 5.36 5.17 10.09
C SER A 114 5.17 6.67 10.39
N MET A 115 5.27 7.04 11.64
CA MET A 115 5.27 8.43 12.09
C MET A 115 6.42 8.66 13.05
N ASP A 116 7.20 9.70 12.79
CA ASP A 116 8.39 10.05 13.58
C ASP A 116 8.03 10.33 15.04
N GLU A 117 6.86 10.94 15.29
CA GLU A 117 6.37 11.23 16.63
C GLU A 117 6.19 9.98 17.51
N PHE A 118 5.97 8.82 16.89
CA PHE A 118 5.85 7.54 17.60
C PHE A 118 7.06 6.64 17.49
N GLY A 119 8.01 6.97 16.63
CA GLY A 119 9.18 6.14 16.36
C GLY A 119 8.80 4.74 15.85
N GLY A 120 7.68 4.60 15.14
CA GLY A 120 7.23 3.32 14.63
C GLY A 120 5.96 3.35 13.79
N SER A 121 5.48 2.16 13.44
CA SER A 121 4.30 1.97 12.60
C SER A 121 3.02 2.45 13.28
N VAL A 122 2.23 3.21 12.55
CA VAL A 122 0.88 3.65 12.94
C VAL A 122 -0.21 3.03 12.08
N GLY A 123 0.16 2.29 11.04
CA GLY A 123 -0.77 1.60 10.17
C GLY A 123 -0.06 0.78 9.11
N GLY A 124 -0.80 -0.02 8.39
CA GLY A 124 -0.28 -0.75 7.25
C GLY A 124 -1.26 -1.77 6.71
N GLY A 125 -0.95 -2.29 5.54
CA GLY A 125 -1.83 -3.21 4.84
C GLY A 125 -1.23 -3.74 3.56
N GLY A 126 -2.10 -4.18 2.65
CA GLY A 126 -1.67 -4.67 1.34
C GLY A 126 -2.80 -5.34 0.57
N ARG A 127 -2.46 -5.89 -0.58
CA ARG A 127 -3.36 -6.61 -1.48
C ARG A 127 -3.49 -8.07 -1.07
N TYR A 128 -4.72 -8.61 -1.04
CA TYR A 128 -4.99 -9.98 -0.60
C TYR A 128 -6.15 -10.65 -1.36
N ASP A 129 -6.06 -10.73 -2.67
CA ASP A 129 -7.11 -11.19 -3.57
C ASP A 129 -7.68 -12.58 -3.22
N LYS A 130 -6.78 -13.53 -2.84
CA LYS A 130 -7.18 -14.91 -2.52
C LYS A 130 -7.90 -15.08 -1.19
N MET A 131 -7.77 -14.11 -0.27
CA MET A 131 -8.44 -14.22 1.03
C MET A 131 -9.95 -14.15 0.88
N ILE A 132 -10.45 -13.24 0.05
CA ILE A 132 -11.89 -13.12 -0.22
C ILE A 132 -12.42 -14.37 -0.90
N GLY A 133 -11.66 -14.96 -1.81
CA GLY A 133 -12.01 -16.20 -2.51
C GLY A 133 -12.27 -17.39 -1.57
N LYS A 134 -11.58 -17.45 -0.42
CA LYS A 134 -11.83 -18.50 0.60
C LYS A 134 -13.24 -18.44 1.19
N PHE A 135 -13.86 -17.27 1.21
CA PHE A 135 -15.21 -17.08 1.75
C PHE A 135 -16.30 -17.08 0.66
N THR A 136 -15.95 -16.61 -0.53
CA THR A 136 -16.94 -16.42 -1.63
C THR A 136 -16.86 -17.49 -2.72
N GLY A 137 -15.78 -18.31 -2.72
CA GLY A 137 -15.51 -19.29 -3.78
C GLY A 137 -14.98 -18.68 -5.08
N GLN A 138 -14.71 -17.38 -5.11
CA GLN A 138 -14.19 -16.68 -6.29
C GLN A 138 -13.10 -15.71 -5.87
N ASP A 139 -11.95 -15.75 -6.55
CA ASP A 139 -10.87 -14.77 -6.34
C ASP A 139 -11.39 -13.37 -6.65
N THR A 140 -11.28 -12.48 -5.67
CA THR A 140 -11.77 -11.11 -5.75
C THR A 140 -10.63 -10.16 -5.41
N PRO A 141 -10.25 -9.24 -6.31
CA PRO A 141 -9.26 -8.23 -6.01
C PRO A 141 -9.63 -7.44 -4.76
N ALA A 142 -8.76 -7.47 -3.77
CA ALA A 142 -8.98 -6.83 -2.49
C ALA A 142 -7.71 -6.21 -1.95
N VAL A 143 -7.83 -5.02 -1.38
CA VAL A 143 -6.81 -4.33 -0.63
C VAL A 143 -7.40 -3.83 0.67
N GLY A 144 -6.65 -3.87 1.72
CA GLY A 144 -7.07 -3.34 3.00
C GLY A 144 -5.89 -2.94 3.86
N PHE A 145 -6.21 -2.22 4.91
CA PHE A 145 -5.22 -1.78 5.89
C PHE A 145 -5.85 -1.68 7.28
N SER A 146 -5.00 -1.68 8.27
CA SER A 146 -5.34 -1.35 9.64
C SER A 146 -4.57 -0.12 10.10
N ILE A 147 -5.14 0.62 11.02
CA ILE A 147 -4.50 1.74 11.70
C ILE A 147 -4.36 1.45 13.18
N GLY A 148 -3.30 1.95 13.79
CA GLY A 148 -3.13 1.92 15.24
C GLY A 148 -4.07 2.94 15.88
N PHE A 149 -5.31 2.52 16.12
CA PHE A 149 -6.41 3.41 16.53
C PHE A 149 -6.04 4.29 17.72
N GLU A 150 -5.52 3.70 18.80
CA GLU A 150 -5.14 4.44 19.99
C GLU A 150 -4.06 5.49 19.71
N ARG A 151 -3.06 5.14 18.90
CA ARG A 151 -1.97 6.06 18.53
C ARG A 151 -2.48 7.25 17.74
N ILE A 152 -3.35 6.99 16.75
CA ILE A 152 -3.95 8.07 15.94
C ILE A 152 -4.86 8.95 16.77
N VAL A 153 -5.70 8.35 17.64
CA VAL A 153 -6.59 9.11 18.52
C VAL A 153 -5.78 9.98 19.51
N MET A 154 -4.71 9.47 20.09
CA MET A 154 -3.84 10.26 20.98
C MET A 154 -3.28 11.47 20.25
N LEU A 155 -2.72 11.29 19.04
CA LEU A 155 -2.20 12.41 18.24
C LEU A 155 -3.27 13.43 17.90
N LEU A 156 -4.47 12.99 17.52
CA LEU A 156 -5.58 13.88 17.20
C LEU A 156 -5.99 14.70 18.42
N LEU A 157 -6.07 14.08 19.59
CA LEU A 157 -6.40 14.76 20.84
C LEU A 157 -5.32 15.76 21.25
N GLU A 158 -4.04 15.41 21.15
CA GLU A 158 -2.91 16.30 21.41
C GLU A 158 -2.90 17.53 20.48
N ARG A 159 -3.36 17.36 19.24
CA ARG A 159 -3.50 18.44 18.26
C ARG A 159 -4.81 19.21 18.38
N GLY A 160 -5.67 18.90 19.36
CA GLY A 160 -6.96 19.57 19.56
C GLY A 160 -7.99 19.33 18.45
N TYR A 161 -7.92 18.16 17.79
CA TYR A 161 -8.87 17.82 16.72
C TYR A 161 -10.28 17.62 17.25
N GLU A 162 -11.24 18.36 16.66
CA GLU A 162 -12.66 18.20 16.94
C GLU A 162 -13.36 17.44 15.81
N VAL A 163 -14.15 16.40 16.15
CA VAL A 163 -14.89 15.61 15.16
C VAL A 163 -16.05 16.42 14.57
N PRO A 164 -16.07 16.68 13.25
CA PRO A 164 -17.21 17.35 12.63
C PRO A 164 -18.49 16.54 12.73
N THR A 165 -19.57 17.14 13.20
CA THR A 165 -20.86 16.45 13.49
C THR A 165 -21.72 16.18 12.27
N SER A 166 -21.59 16.94 11.18
CA SER A 166 -22.27 16.67 9.92
C SER A 166 -21.45 17.15 8.72
N LYS A 167 -21.31 16.31 7.70
CA LYS A 167 -20.61 16.67 6.46
C LYS A 167 -21.52 16.39 5.27
N PRO A 168 -21.62 17.33 4.29
CA PRO A 168 -22.32 17.05 3.04
C PRO A 168 -21.60 15.90 2.30
N LYS A 169 -22.35 15.11 1.53
CA LYS A 169 -21.86 13.91 0.87
C LYS A 169 -21.86 14.06 -0.64
N LYS A 170 -20.76 13.62 -1.30
CA LYS A 170 -20.62 13.59 -2.75
C LYS A 170 -20.17 12.20 -3.22
N ALA A 171 -20.70 11.72 -4.35
CA ALA A 171 -20.30 10.47 -4.96
C ALA A 171 -19.81 10.69 -6.40
N PHE A 172 -18.70 10.04 -6.76
CA PHE A 172 -18.26 9.89 -8.14
C PHE A 172 -18.64 8.49 -8.62
N LEU A 173 -19.48 8.42 -9.67
CA LEU A 173 -19.73 7.18 -10.38
C LEU A 173 -18.79 7.13 -11.59
N ILE A 174 -17.85 6.21 -11.55
CA ILE A 174 -16.86 6.07 -12.62
C ILE A 174 -17.18 4.89 -13.51
N GLU A 175 -16.98 5.04 -14.81
CA GLU A 175 -17.15 3.94 -15.76
C GLU A 175 -16.05 2.88 -15.54
N LYS A 176 -16.41 1.60 -15.74
CA LYS A 176 -15.44 0.50 -15.65
C LYS A 176 -14.33 0.69 -16.68
N LYS A 177 -13.09 0.42 -16.27
CA LYS A 177 -11.89 0.59 -17.10
C LYS A 177 -11.62 2.05 -17.52
N LEU A 178 -11.91 2.99 -16.62
CA LEU A 178 -11.55 4.39 -16.82
C LEU A 178 -10.04 4.50 -17.10
N PRO A 179 -9.60 5.29 -18.09
CA PRO A 179 -8.18 5.55 -18.33
C PRO A 179 -7.49 6.11 -17.08
N GLN A 180 -6.23 5.74 -16.88
CA GLN A 180 -5.49 6.13 -15.68
C GLN A 180 -5.47 7.65 -15.47
N GLU A 181 -5.26 8.42 -16.53
CA GLU A 181 -5.27 9.88 -16.48
C GLU A 181 -6.58 10.43 -15.91
N LYS A 182 -7.72 9.98 -16.45
CA LYS A 182 -9.05 10.37 -15.93
C LYS A 182 -9.30 9.91 -14.51
N LEU A 183 -8.78 8.73 -14.14
CA LEU A 183 -8.90 8.26 -12.76
C LEU A 183 -8.13 9.16 -11.79
N LEU A 184 -6.93 9.61 -12.17
CA LEU A 184 -6.14 10.53 -11.37
C LEU A 184 -6.85 11.89 -11.19
N GLU A 185 -7.50 12.41 -12.25
CA GLU A 185 -8.32 13.62 -12.16
C GLU A 185 -9.47 13.47 -11.15
N VAL A 186 -10.17 12.31 -11.19
CA VAL A 186 -11.25 12.01 -10.23
C VAL A 186 -10.72 11.92 -8.81
N LEU A 187 -9.56 11.30 -8.61
CA LEU A 187 -8.93 11.20 -7.29
C LEU A 187 -8.53 12.57 -6.74
N GLU A 188 -8.00 13.43 -7.59
CA GLU A 188 -7.64 14.80 -7.23
C GLU A 188 -8.89 15.62 -6.86
N GLU A 189 -9.96 15.56 -7.67
CA GLU A 189 -11.20 16.23 -7.36
C GLU A 189 -11.83 15.72 -6.06
N ALA A 190 -11.85 14.42 -5.87
CA ALA A 190 -12.34 13.79 -4.64
C ALA A 190 -11.54 14.23 -3.41
N ARG A 191 -10.24 14.45 -3.55
CA ARG A 191 -9.40 14.97 -2.49
C ARG A 191 -9.78 16.42 -2.15
N LYS A 192 -9.90 17.31 -3.15
CA LYS A 192 -10.33 18.70 -2.96
C LYS A 192 -11.68 18.80 -2.25
N GLU A 193 -12.60 17.93 -2.62
CA GLU A 193 -13.92 17.86 -1.97
C GLU A 193 -13.82 17.39 -0.49
N ARG A 194 -12.92 16.45 -0.18
CA ARG A 194 -12.68 16.04 1.22
C ARG A 194 -12.05 17.15 2.04
N GLU A 195 -11.12 17.90 1.46
CA GLU A 195 -10.50 19.07 2.09
C GLU A 195 -11.51 20.18 2.35
N ALA A 196 -12.48 20.34 1.44
CA ALA A 196 -13.64 21.21 1.64
C ALA A 196 -14.64 20.72 2.70
N GLY A 197 -14.32 19.60 3.39
CA GLY A 197 -15.12 19.06 4.48
C GLY A 197 -16.21 18.08 4.06
N ARG A 198 -16.26 17.63 2.82
CA ARG A 198 -17.26 16.66 2.34
C ARG A 198 -16.86 15.20 2.62
N GLN A 199 -17.85 14.35 2.79
CA GLN A 199 -17.64 12.89 2.69
C GLN A 199 -17.72 12.47 1.23
N VAL A 200 -16.66 11.88 0.69
CA VAL A 200 -16.59 11.54 -0.74
C VAL A 200 -16.46 10.05 -0.96
N MET A 201 -17.31 9.51 -1.83
CA MET A 201 -17.31 8.12 -2.28
C MET A 201 -16.98 8.05 -3.78
N ILE A 202 -16.12 7.11 -4.17
CA ILE A 202 -15.85 6.80 -5.58
C ILE A 202 -16.26 5.34 -5.81
N VAL A 203 -17.17 5.11 -6.76
CA VAL A 203 -17.70 3.77 -7.05
C VAL A 203 -17.82 3.52 -8.54
N ASN A 204 -17.62 2.28 -8.96
CA ASN A 204 -17.85 1.88 -10.35
C ASN A 204 -19.35 1.90 -10.69
N MET A 205 -19.65 2.36 -11.91
CA MET A 205 -21.01 2.29 -12.45
C MET A 205 -21.50 0.85 -12.57
N LYS A 206 -22.71 0.60 -12.08
CA LYS A 206 -23.44 -0.67 -12.26
C LYS A 206 -24.32 -0.61 -13.53
N LYS A 207 -24.77 -1.77 -14.04
CA LYS A 207 -25.68 -1.83 -15.20
C LYS A 207 -26.97 -1.05 -14.96
N ASN A 208 -27.55 -1.15 -13.77
CA ASN A 208 -28.72 -0.35 -13.37
C ASN A 208 -28.26 0.91 -12.61
N LYS A 209 -27.86 1.94 -13.34
CA LYS A 209 -27.42 3.22 -12.78
C LYS A 209 -28.52 3.95 -11.99
N LYS A 210 -29.77 3.85 -12.46
CA LYS A 210 -30.89 4.50 -11.77
C LYS A 210 -31.00 3.99 -10.34
N PHE A 211 -31.09 2.69 -10.18
CA PHE A 211 -31.16 2.03 -8.87
C PHE A 211 -29.91 2.34 -8.01
N GLN A 212 -28.73 2.38 -8.62
CA GLN A 212 -27.49 2.72 -7.91
C GLN A 212 -27.54 4.14 -7.35
N LYS A 213 -28.04 5.12 -8.11
CA LYS A 213 -28.21 6.50 -7.65
C LYS A 213 -29.26 6.62 -6.53
N GLU A 214 -30.37 5.90 -6.65
CA GLU A 214 -31.37 5.84 -5.59
C GLU A 214 -30.78 5.33 -4.28
N GLN A 215 -30.00 4.24 -4.32
CA GLN A 215 -29.29 3.72 -3.15
C GLN A 215 -28.29 4.71 -2.55
N LEU A 216 -27.55 5.44 -3.40
CA LEU A 216 -26.63 6.46 -2.94
C LEU A 216 -27.36 7.64 -2.29
N ALA A 217 -28.48 8.07 -2.86
CA ALA A 217 -29.31 9.14 -2.30
C ALA A 217 -29.89 8.75 -0.93
N GLU A 218 -30.34 7.51 -0.75
CA GLU A 218 -30.78 6.96 0.54
C GLU A 218 -29.66 7.00 1.59
N GLN A 219 -28.41 6.85 1.18
CA GLN A 219 -27.21 6.98 2.04
C GLN A 219 -26.79 8.44 2.24
N GLY A 220 -27.52 9.40 1.65
CA GLY A 220 -27.28 10.83 1.76
C GLY A 220 -26.30 11.42 0.72
N TYR A 221 -25.86 10.64 -0.27
CA TYR A 221 -25.05 11.13 -1.39
C TYR A 221 -25.98 11.74 -2.46
N THR A 222 -26.37 13.00 -2.28
CA THR A 222 -27.26 13.71 -3.20
C THR A 222 -26.51 14.43 -4.33
N ASP A 223 -25.23 14.73 -4.11
CA ASP A 223 -24.34 15.28 -5.14
C ASP A 223 -23.58 14.11 -5.81
N ILE A 224 -23.97 13.79 -7.05
CA ILE A 224 -23.45 12.63 -7.79
C ILE A 224 -22.87 13.09 -9.13
N THR A 225 -21.56 12.90 -9.30
CA THR A 225 -20.85 13.16 -10.56
C THR A 225 -20.60 11.85 -11.30
N GLU A 226 -21.02 11.78 -12.58
CA GLU A 226 -20.74 10.64 -13.46
C GLU A 226 -19.51 10.92 -14.32
N VAL A 227 -18.57 9.96 -14.38
CA VAL A 227 -17.35 10.06 -15.18
C VAL A 227 -17.26 8.89 -16.16
N TYR A 228 -17.10 9.21 -17.44
CA TYR A 228 -17.08 8.27 -18.55
C TYR A 228 -15.71 8.23 -19.24
N ASN A 229 -15.48 7.14 -19.99
CA ASN A 229 -14.22 6.91 -20.72
C ASN A 229 -13.99 7.89 -21.87
N GLY A 230 -15.03 8.39 -22.50
CA GLY A 230 -14.96 9.31 -23.65
C GLY A 230 -16.16 10.16 -23.78
#